data_4fffc5f57cc81c6eb7e0f1b3b79c83de
#
_entry.id   4fffc5f57cc81c6eb7e0f1b3b79c83de
#
_cell.length_a   1.000
_cell.length_b   1.000
_cell.length_c   1.000
_cell.angle_alpha   90.00
_cell.angle_beta   90.00
_cell.angle_gamma   90.00
#
_symmetry.space_group_name_H-M   'P 1'
#
loop_
_entity.id
_entity.type
_entity.pdbx_description
1 polymer ?
#
loop_
_entity_poly.entity_id
_entity_poly.type
_entity_poly.pdbx_seq_one_letter_code
_entity_poly.pdbx_strand_id
1 'polypeptide(L)'
;HALLGKRMRTLSGGTRQKVSASLAFLFNPDVLILDEPTAGLDPVASEILKEKIIAEKRKGKLILVTSHILSELDDLVTQVIYMQEGKLCFHKNINDLREDTGEQKLSKAIASIMIKTS
;
A
#
# COMPACT_ATOMS: atom_id res chain seq x y z
N HIS A 1 19.90 -3.49 16.33
CA HIS A 1 20.64 -4.73 16.38
C HIS A 1 21.69 -4.80 15.29
N ALA A 2 22.91 -5.23 15.70
CA ALA A 2 24.01 -5.38 14.75
C ALA A 2 23.69 -6.36 13.63
N LEU A 3 22.89 -7.41 13.91
CA LEU A 3 22.48 -8.39 12.92
C LEU A 3 21.66 -7.74 11.79
N LEU A 4 20.70 -6.87 12.12
CA LEU A 4 19.88 -6.20 11.14
C LEU A 4 20.69 -5.26 10.25
N GLY A 5 21.58 -4.46 10.86
CA GLY A 5 22.39 -3.52 10.11
C GLY A 5 23.39 -4.17 9.18
N LYS A 6 24.05 -5.23 9.61
CA LYS A 6 25.09 -5.90 8.82
C LYS A 6 24.52 -6.79 7.72
N ARG A 7 23.39 -7.44 7.95
CA ARG A 7 22.85 -8.46 7.03
C ARG A 7 21.84 -7.94 6.03
N MET A 8 21.30 -6.77 6.20
CA MET A 8 20.32 -6.23 5.25
C MET A 8 20.85 -6.12 3.84
N ARG A 9 22.14 -5.87 3.68
CA ARG A 9 22.79 -5.76 2.37
C ARG A 9 22.88 -7.11 1.64
N THR A 10 22.91 -8.21 2.38
CA THR A 10 23.07 -9.56 1.82
C THR A 10 21.76 -10.31 1.70
N LEU A 11 20.67 -9.77 2.27
CA LEU A 11 19.36 -10.38 2.21
C LEU A 11 18.70 -10.17 0.85
N SER A 12 17.81 -11.08 0.46
CA SER A 12 17.01 -10.92 -0.74
C SER A 12 16.10 -9.68 -0.61
N GLY A 13 15.64 -9.15 -1.75
CA GLY A 13 14.72 -8.00 -1.75
C GLY A 13 13.47 -8.24 -0.90
N GLY A 14 12.87 -9.44 -1.00
CA GLY A 14 11.69 -9.79 -0.21
C GLY A 14 11.98 -9.84 1.28
N THR A 15 13.14 -10.37 1.68
CA THR A 15 13.53 -10.43 3.08
C THR A 15 13.79 -9.03 3.63
N ARG A 16 14.42 -8.15 2.86
CA ARG A 16 14.62 -6.75 3.25
C ARG A 16 13.29 -6.05 3.49
N GLN A 17 12.32 -6.29 2.62
CA GLN A 17 10.99 -5.69 2.72
C GLN A 17 10.30 -6.13 4.01
N LYS A 18 10.38 -7.41 4.36
CA LYS A 18 9.82 -7.93 5.61
C LYS A 18 10.43 -7.26 6.83
N VAL A 19 11.74 -7.10 6.85
CA VAL A 19 12.46 -6.47 7.96
C VAL A 19 12.08 -5.00 8.07
N SER A 20 12.05 -4.29 6.95
CA SER A 20 11.68 -2.86 6.94
C SER A 20 10.27 -2.64 7.44
N ALA A 21 9.30 -3.44 7.00
CA ALA A 21 7.92 -3.35 7.44
C ALA A 21 7.80 -3.62 8.94
N SER A 22 8.50 -4.66 9.43
CA SER A 22 8.49 -5.00 10.86
C SER A 22 9.04 -3.87 11.71
N LEU A 23 10.12 -3.22 11.27
CA LEU A 23 10.70 -2.08 11.97
C LEU A 23 9.75 -0.89 12.00
N ALA A 24 9.03 -0.64 10.91
CA ALA A 24 8.06 0.45 10.85
C ALA A 24 6.97 0.30 11.91
N PHE A 25 6.51 -0.94 12.14
CA PHE A 25 5.47 -1.20 13.14
C PHE A 25 6.00 -1.25 14.57
N LEU A 26 7.29 -1.57 14.75
CA LEU A 26 7.89 -1.77 16.07
C LEU A 26 7.81 -0.51 16.95
N PHE A 27 7.97 0.66 16.35
CA PHE A 27 7.98 1.93 17.09
C PHE A 27 6.59 2.50 17.34
N ASN A 28 5.55 1.83 16.86
CA ASN A 28 4.14 2.20 17.09
C ASN A 28 3.86 3.68 16.78
N PRO A 29 4.27 4.21 15.61
CA PRO A 29 4.03 5.61 15.26
C PRO A 29 2.57 5.89 14.94
N ASP A 30 2.16 7.15 15.05
CA ASP A 30 0.80 7.58 14.67
C ASP A 30 0.63 7.69 13.16
N VAL A 31 1.72 7.91 12.44
CA VAL A 31 1.74 8.01 10.98
C VAL A 31 2.74 7.00 10.43
N LEU A 32 2.26 6.15 9.53
CA LEU A 32 3.08 5.16 8.84
C LEU A 32 3.14 5.49 7.36
N ILE A 33 4.34 5.48 6.79
CA ILE A 33 4.54 5.64 5.35
C ILE A 33 5.21 4.38 4.84
N LEU A 34 4.52 3.65 3.99
CA LEU A 34 4.96 2.37 3.45
C LEU A 34 5.08 2.48 1.93
N ASP A 35 6.30 2.36 1.42
CA ASP A 35 6.57 2.44 -0.02
C ASP A 35 6.67 1.03 -0.60
N GLU A 36 5.73 0.68 -1.49
CA GLU A 36 5.67 -0.64 -2.11
C GLU A 36 5.82 -1.78 -1.08
N PRO A 37 5.02 -1.81 -0.01
CA PRO A 37 5.31 -2.70 1.12
C PRO A 37 5.21 -4.18 0.82
N THR A 38 4.46 -4.58 -0.21
CA THR A 38 4.30 -5.99 -0.58
C THR A 38 5.26 -6.42 -1.68
N ALA A 39 6.08 -5.51 -2.22
CA ALA A 39 7.00 -5.82 -3.30
C ALA A 39 8.00 -6.90 -2.88
N GLY A 40 8.12 -7.95 -3.67
CA GLY A 40 9.04 -9.04 -3.41
C GLY A 40 8.61 -10.01 -2.32
N LEU A 41 7.43 -9.84 -1.73
CA LEU A 41 6.89 -10.77 -0.74
C LEU A 41 6.14 -11.91 -1.43
N ASP A 42 6.22 -13.12 -0.84
CA ASP A 42 5.36 -14.21 -1.25
C ASP A 42 3.91 -13.95 -0.81
N PRO A 43 2.93 -14.71 -1.35
CA PRO A 43 1.52 -14.45 -1.02
C PRO A 43 1.19 -14.53 0.46
N VAL A 44 1.81 -15.44 1.20
CA VAL A 44 1.55 -15.58 2.64
C VAL A 44 2.06 -14.38 3.40
N ALA A 45 3.29 -13.95 3.11
CA ALA A 45 3.87 -12.78 3.75
C ALA A 45 3.10 -11.50 3.42
N SER A 46 2.62 -11.38 2.17
CA SER A 46 1.80 -10.24 1.76
C SER A 46 0.50 -10.17 2.55
N GLU A 47 -0.17 -11.31 2.74
CA GLU A 47 -1.40 -11.35 3.52
C GLU A 47 -1.17 -10.99 4.99
N ILE A 48 -0.09 -11.48 5.59
CA ILE A 48 0.26 -11.14 6.96
C ILE A 48 0.50 -9.63 7.10
N LEU A 49 1.23 -9.04 6.16
CA LEU A 49 1.48 -7.60 6.17
C LEU A 49 0.18 -6.80 6.00
N LYS A 50 -0.69 -7.21 5.10
CA LYS A 50 -1.99 -6.56 4.88
C LYS A 50 -2.85 -6.59 6.14
N GLU A 51 -2.89 -7.73 6.83
CA GLU A 51 -3.60 -7.87 8.10
C GLU A 51 -3.03 -6.92 9.16
N LYS A 52 -1.70 -6.79 9.20
CA LYS A 52 -1.05 -5.88 10.13
C LYS A 52 -1.40 -4.42 9.84
N ILE A 53 -1.42 -4.04 8.56
CA ILE A 53 -1.81 -2.69 8.14
C ILE A 53 -3.26 -2.40 8.56
N ILE A 54 -4.17 -3.33 8.33
CA ILE A 54 -5.57 -3.18 8.71
C ILE A 54 -5.70 -3.02 10.23
N ALA A 55 -4.97 -3.82 11.00
CA ALA A 55 -4.99 -3.73 12.46
C ALA A 55 -4.52 -2.37 12.96
N GLU A 56 -3.45 -1.83 12.38
CA GLU A 56 -2.93 -0.51 12.75
C GLU A 56 -3.90 0.62 12.35
N LYS A 57 -4.55 0.49 11.20
CA LYS A 57 -5.57 1.42 10.75
C LYS A 57 -6.75 1.48 11.71
N ARG A 58 -7.18 0.34 12.25
CA ARG A 58 -8.27 0.27 13.23
C ARG A 58 -7.94 0.99 14.53
N LYS A 59 -6.65 1.17 14.83
CA LYS A 59 -6.20 1.93 16.00
C LYS A 59 -6.24 3.45 15.77
N GLY A 60 -6.72 3.89 14.61
CA GLY A 60 -6.83 5.32 14.29
C GLY A 60 -5.59 5.92 13.68
N LYS A 61 -4.64 5.11 13.25
CA LYS A 61 -3.39 5.60 12.64
C LYS A 61 -3.60 6.02 11.20
N LEU A 62 -2.85 7.02 10.76
CA LEU A 62 -2.78 7.40 9.36
C LEU A 62 -1.73 6.53 8.68
N ILE A 63 -2.13 5.81 7.64
CA ILE A 63 -1.21 4.94 6.90
C ILE A 63 -1.23 5.36 5.43
N LEU A 64 -0.08 5.79 4.94
CA LEU A 64 0.13 6.13 3.54
C LEU A 64 0.87 4.99 2.87
N VAL A 65 0.24 4.38 1.88
CA VAL A 65 0.83 3.26 1.14
C VAL A 65 1.01 3.67 -0.31
N THR A 66 2.23 3.54 -0.84
CA THR A 66 2.45 3.69 -2.26
C THR A 66 2.54 2.30 -2.90
N SER A 67 1.92 2.11 -4.04
CA SER A 67 1.99 0.84 -4.77
C SER A 67 1.57 1.03 -6.23
N HIS A 68 2.16 0.23 -7.10
CA HIS A 68 1.71 0.10 -8.49
C HIS A 68 0.93 -1.21 -8.71
N ILE A 69 0.81 -2.03 -7.67
CA ILE A 69 0.07 -3.30 -7.71
C ILE A 69 -1.31 -3.04 -7.12
N LEU A 70 -2.24 -2.62 -7.97
CA LEU A 70 -3.55 -2.14 -7.53
C LEU A 70 -4.39 -3.20 -6.84
N SER A 71 -4.26 -4.47 -7.24
CA SER A 71 -4.99 -5.57 -6.62
C SER A 71 -4.65 -5.75 -5.15
N GLU A 72 -3.44 -5.37 -4.73
CA GLU A 72 -3.03 -5.45 -3.33
C GLU A 72 -3.71 -4.39 -2.46
N LEU A 73 -4.26 -3.36 -3.07
CA LEU A 73 -4.83 -2.22 -2.35
C LEU A 73 -6.33 -2.31 -2.15
N ASP A 74 -7.04 -3.17 -2.89
CA ASP A 74 -8.51 -3.19 -2.90
C ASP A 74 -9.14 -3.27 -1.52
N ASP A 75 -8.56 -4.05 -0.62
CA ASP A 75 -9.10 -4.28 0.72
C ASP A 75 -8.44 -3.41 1.79
N LEU A 76 -7.41 -2.65 1.43
CA LEU A 76 -6.64 -1.87 2.39
C LEU A 76 -7.04 -0.41 2.48
N VAL A 77 -7.43 0.19 1.35
CA VAL A 77 -7.51 1.64 1.23
C VAL A 77 -8.89 2.19 1.52
N THR A 78 -8.91 3.39 2.11
CA THR A 78 -10.13 4.19 2.27
C THR A 78 -10.17 5.35 1.30
N GLN A 79 -8.99 5.85 0.92
CA GLN A 79 -8.88 6.96 -0.04
C GLN A 79 -7.78 6.65 -1.03
N VAL A 80 -7.94 7.15 -2.24
CA VAL A 80 -7.00 6.95 -3.35
C VAL A 80 -6.53 8.30 -3.85
N ILE A 81 -5.21 8.46 -3.92
CA ILE A 81 -4.58 9.58 -4.61
C ILE A 81 -3.87 8.98 -5.83
N TYR A 82 -4.32 9.34 -7.02
CA TYR A 82 -3.73 8.81 -8.25
C TYR A 82 -2.87 9.86 -8.93
N MET A 83 -1.62 9.52 -9.15
CA MET A 83 -0.64 10.41 -9.77
C MET A 83 -0.06 9.75 -11.02
N GLN A 84 0.19 10.56 -12.03
CA GLN A 84 0.79 10.12 -13.29
C GLN A 84 1.69 11.22 -13.82
N GLU A 85 2.92 10.85 -14.21
CA GLU A 85 3.91 11.79 -14.75
C GLU A 85 4.13 13.01 -13.86
N GLY A 86 4.17 12.78 -12.54
CA GLY A 86 4.38 13.84 -11.57
C GLY A 86 3.18 14.75 -11.32
N LYS A 87 2.04 14.43 -11.88
CA LYS A 87 0.82 15.23 -11.73
C LYS A 87 -0.25 14.47 -10.94
N LEU A 88 -0.96 15.21 -10.11
CA LEU A 88 -2.13 14.68 -9.41
C LEU A 88 -3.29 14.55 -10.41
N CYS A 89 -3.76 13.33 -10.62
CA CYS A 89 -4.89 13.07 -11.51
C CYS A 89 -6.21 13.17 -10.76
N PHE A 90 -6.30 12.54 -9.58
CA PHE A 90 -7.49 12.66 -8.74
C PHE A 90 -7.18 12.22 -7.29
N HIS A 91 -8.07 12.64 -6.39
CA HIS A 91 -8.09 12.21 -5.00
C HIS A 91 -9.54 11.91 -4.66
N LYS A 92 -9.85 10.65 -4.37
CA LYS A 92 -11.22 10.21 -4.08
C LYS A 92 -11.26 9.20 -2.95
N ASN A 93 -12.36 9.21 -2.22
CA ASN A 93 -12.72 8.12 -1.32
C ASN A 93 -12.97 6.87 -2.15
N ILE A 94 -12.56 5.69 -1.64
CA ILE A 94 -12.68 4.44 -2.38
C ILE A 94 -14.15 4.09 -2.71
N ASN A 95 -15.07 4.39 -1.81
CA ASN A 95 -16.49 4.13 -2.04
C ASN A 95 -17.05 5.04 -3.13
N ASP A 96 -16.67 6.31 -3.13
CA ASP A 96 -17.07 7.26 -4.17
C ASP A 96 -16.50 6.85 -5.53
N LEU A 97 -15.26 6.39 -5.55
CA LEU A 97 -14.61 5.92 -6.77
C LEU A 97 -15.35 4.72 -7.36
N ARG A 98 -15.71 3.76 -6.52
CA ARG A 98 -16.46 2.58 -6.95
C ARG A 98 -17.86 2.94 -7.43
N GLU A 99 -18.53 3.82 -6.73
CA GLU A 99 -19.87 4.27 -7.09
C GLU A 99 -19.87 5.05 -8.40
N ASP A 100 -18.95 5.99 -8.57
CA ASP A 100 -18.84 6.81 -9.77
C ASP A 100 -18.53 5.99 -11.02
N THR A 101 -17.77 4.91 -10.89
CA THR A 101 -17.32 4.09 -12.01
C THR A 101 -18.15 2.83 -12.20
N GLY A 102 -18.90 2.41 -11.18
CA GLY A 102 -19.61 1.12 -11.20
C GLY A 102 -18.70 -0.09 -11.10
N GLU A 103 -17.41 0.12 -10.81
CA GLU A 103 -16.41 -0.94 -10.74
C GLU A 103 -15.97 -1.20 -9.29
N GLN A 104 -15.93 -2.47 -8.89
CA GLN A 104 -15.49 -2.84 -7.55
C GLN A 104 -13.98 -2.93 -7.42
N LYS A 105 -13.31 -3.38 -8.48
CA LYS A 105 -11.85 -3.49 -8.47
C LYS A 105 -11.21 -2.14 -8.74
N LEU A 106 -10.23 -1.79 -7.92
CA LEU A 106 -9.53 -0.51 -8.01
C LEU A 106 -8.89 -0.32 -9.39
N SER A 107 -8.27 -1.35 -9.95
CA SER A 107 -7.64 -1.28 -11.26
C SER A 107 -8.66 -0.93 -12.36
N LYS A 108 -9.84 -1.52 -12.30
CA LYS A 108 -10.89 -1.24 -13.27
C LYS A 108 -11.49 0.13 -13.08
N ALA A 109 -11.67 0.56 -11.84
CA ALA A 109 -12.19 1.89 -11.51
C ALA A 109 -11.26 2.97 -12.04
N ILE A 110 -9.97 2.86 -11.79
CA ILE A 110 -8.96 3.81 -12.27
C ILE A 110 -8.93 3.83 -13.80
N ALA A 111 -8.91 2.65 -14.43
CA ALA A 111 -8.91 2.55 -15.88
C ALA A 111 -10.14 3.24 -16.50
N SER A 112 -11.30 3.06 -15.88
CA SER A 112 -12.54 3.71 -16.32
C SER A 112 -12.42 5.23 -16.32
N ILE A 113 -11.87 5.81 -15.26
CA ILE A 113 -11.65 7.25 -15.17
C ILE A 113 -10.66 7.73 -16.23
N MET A 114 -9.54 7.02 -16.38
CA MET A 114 -8.49 7.42 -17.32
C MET A 114 -8.97 7.36 -18.76
N ILE A 115 -9.81 6.38 -19.12
CA ILE A 115 -10.40 6.28 -20.45
C ILE A 115 -11.32 7.47 -20.71
N LYS A 116 -12.14 7.87 -19.74
CA LYS A 116 -13.07 8.99 -19.89
C LYS A 116 -12.38 10.34 -20.03
N THR A 117 -11.17 10.49 -19.46
CA THR A 117 -10.44 11.75 -19.48
C THR A 117 -9.43 11.85 -20.62
N SER A 118 -9.23 10.77 -21.37
CA SER A 118 -8.27 10.76 -22.47
C SER A 118 -8.86 11.23 -23.79
#